data_9b7874cc106f47230e1fe9dfec5c1d50
#
_entry.id   9b7874cc106f47230e1fe9dfec5c1d50
#
_cell.length_a   1.000
_cell.length_b   1.000
_cell.length_c   1.000
_cell.angle_alpha   90.00
_cell.angle_beta   90.00
_cell.angle_gamma   90.00
#
_symmetry.space_group_name_H-M   'P 1'
#
loop_
_entity.id
_entity.type
_entity.pdbx_description
1 polymer ?
#
loop_
_entity_poly.entity_id
_entity_poly.type
_entity_poly.pdbx_seq_one_letter_code
_entity_poly.pdbx_strand_id
1 'polypeptide(L)'
;MEQHDLSKIQKLQEKGKSDKIIKYLSSSDDTVVVAALEALSRIKDEDSVNSIAHMIDNPDTKIRIEAAKALGSIGTEYAKTYLLHRLNAEQDETVKTAIKEALH
;
A
#
# COMPACT_ATOMS: atom_id res chain seq x y z
N MET A 1 6.69 -17.49 9.55
CA MET A 1 8.03 -16.91 9.51
C MET A 1 8.12 -15.85 8.45
N GLU A 2 8.72 -14.73 8.78
CA GLU A 2 8.80 -13.57 7.90
C GLU A 2 9.35 -13.92 6.51
N GLN A 3 10.49 -14.60 6.46
CA GLN A 3 11.13 -14.92 5.19
C GLN A 3 10.28 -15.83 4.31
N HIS A 4 9.55 -16.74 4.92
CA HIS A 4 8.60 -17.60 4.23
C HIS A 4 7.47 -16.77 3.63
N ASP A 5 6.94 -15.81 4.40
CA ASP A 5 5.87 -14.93 3.94
C ASP A 5 6.34 -14.06 2.79
N LEU A 6 7.56 -13.51 2.87
CA LEU A 6 8.10 -12.66 1.80
C LEU A 6 8.25 -13.45 0.49
N SER A 7 8.76 -14.67 0.59
CA SER A 7 8.92 -15.54 -0.58
C SER A 7 7.57 -15.87 -1.20
N LYS A 8 6.57 -16.15 -0.38
CA LYS A 8 5.24 -16.49 -0.85
C LYS A 8 4.56 -15.29 -1.52
N ILE A 9 4.71 -14.11 -0.95
CA ILE A 9 4.18 -12.88 -1.54
C ILE A 9 4.78 -12.65 -2.93
N GLN A 10 6.08 -12.87 -3.08
CA GLN A 10 6.73 -12.71 -4.36
C GLN A 10 6.16 -13.66 -5.41
N LYS A 11 5.96 -14.92 -5.05
CA LYS A 11 5.37 -15.91 -5.95
C LYS A 11 3.94 -15.54 -6.34
N LEU A 12 3.17 -15.06 -5.38
CA LEU A 12 1.79 -14.63 -5.62
C LEU A 12 1.76 -13.42 -6.54
N GLN A 13 2.71 -12.50 -6.39
CA GLN A 13 2.84 -11.34 -7.26
C GLN A 13 3.10 -11.77 -8.70
N GLU A 14 4.00 -12.72 -8.91
CA GLU A 14 4.32 -13.23 -10.23
C GLU A 14 3.10 -13.83 -10.92
N LYS A 15 2.19 -14.40 -10.13
CA LYS A 15 0.96 -15.02 -10.65
C LYS A 15 -0.22 -14.04 -10.69
N GLY A 16 -0.02 -12.81 -10.24
CA GLY A 16 -1.08 -11.81 -10.21
C GLY A 16 -2.21 -12.11 -9.23
N LYS A 17 -1.91 -12.83 -8.15
CA LYS A 17 -2.92 -13.26 -7.19
C LYS A 17 -3.14 -12.24 -6.08
N SER A 18 -3.69 -11.08 -6.45
CA SER A 18 -3.90 -9.99 -5.49
C SER A 18 -4.79 -10.40 -4.33
N ASP A 19 -5.85 -11.18 -4.58
CA ASP A 19 -6.74 -11.65 -3.53
C ASP A 19 -6.03 -12.37 -2.39
N LYS A 20 -4.98 -13.12 -2.73
CA LYS A 20 -4.20 -13.85 -1.73
C LYS A 20 -3.17 -12.97 -1.04
N ILE A 21 -2.61 -12.00 -1.74
CA ILE A 21 -1.65 -11.06 -1.16
C ILE A 21 -2.33 -10.14 -0.14
N ILE A 22 -3.56 -9.73 -0.43
CA ILE A 22 -4.32 -8.82 0.43
C ILE A 22 -4.39 -9.33 1.87
N LYS A 23 -4.44 -10.64 2.06
CA LYS A 23 -4.49 -11.25 3.40
C LYS A 23 -3.27 -10.89 4.25
N TYR A 24 -2.13 -10.64 3.61
CA TYR A 24 -0.89 -10.30 4.33
C TYR A 24 -0.90 -8.86 4.86
N LEU A 25 -1.84 -8.03 4.41
CA LEU A 25 -1.97 -6.66 4.93
C LEU A 25 -2.40 -6.64 6.39
N SER A 26 -2.92 -7.75 6.90
CA SER A 26 -3.32 -7.89 8.31
C SER A 26 -2.21 -8.46 9.18
N SER A 27 -1.02 -8.68 8.63
CA SER A 27 0.09 -9.23 9.39
C SER A 27 0.50 -8.30 10.53
N SER A 28 0.94 -8.87 11.64
CA SER A 28 1.50 -8.11 12.75
C SER A 28 2.94 -7.68 12.49
N ASP A 29 3.54 -8.20 11.42
CA ASP A 29 4.92 -7.89 11.03
C ASP A 29 4.88 -6.81 9.94
N ASP A 30 5.36 -5.61 10.27
CA ASP A 30 5.35 -4.49 9.34
C ASP A 30 6.11 -4.77 8.05
N THR A 31 7.18 -5.56 8.12
CA THR A 31 7.96 -5.92 6.92
C THR A 31 7.09 -6.70 5.93
N VAL A 32 6.26 -7.59 6.45
CA VAL A 32 5.33 -8.37 5.62
C VAL A 32 4.27 -7.47 5.02
N VAL A 33 3.71 -6.56 5.81
CA VAL A 33 2.70 -5.61 5.33
C VAL A 33 3.27 -4.75 4.19
N VAL A 34 4.49 -4.23 4.38
CA VAL A 34 5.15 -3.39 3.36
C VAL A 34 5.38 -4.19 2.08
N ALA A 35 5.85 -5.44 2.21
CA ALA A 35 6.06 -6.30 1.05
C ALA A 35 4.76 -6.55 0.29
N ALA A 36 3.66 -6.73 1.02
CA ALA A 36 2.35 -6.93 0.40
C ALA A 36 1.89 -5.66 -0.34
N LEU A 37 2.09 -4.48 0.26
CA LEU A 37 1.75 -3.22 -0.39
C LEU A 37 2.54 -3.03 -1.69
N GLU A 38 3.84 -3.34 -1.65
CA GLU A 38 4.68 -3.22 -2.85
C GLU A 38 4.24 -4.19 -3.95
N ALA A 39 3.94 -5.43 -3.57
CA ALA A 39 3.48 -6.43 -4.53
C ALA A 39 2.16 -6.00 -5.19
N LEU A 40 1.22 -5.52 -4.38
CA LEU A 40 -0.07 -5.06 -4.88
C LEU A 40 0.09 -3.84 -5.80
N SER A 41 1.04 -2.96 -5.48
CA SER A 41 1.29 -1.77 -6.31
C SER A 41 1.80 -2.14 -7.71
N ARG A 42 2.39 -3.32 -7.86
CA ARG A 42 2.87 -3.82 -9.15
C ARG A 42 1.79 -4.54 -9.93
N ILE A 43 0.88 -5.23 -9.24
CA ILE A 43 -0.25 -5.91 -9.89
C ILE A 43 -1.25 -4.88 -10.43
N LYS A 44 -1.59 -3.86 -9.65
CA LYS A 44 -2.39 -2.70 -10.06
C LYS A 44 -3.83 -3.00 -10.48
N ASP A 45 -4.36 -4.17 -10.15
CA ASP A 45 -5.75 -4.44 -10.46
C ASP A 45 -6.67 -3.68 -9.48
N GLU A 46 -7.96 -3.71 -9.73
CA GLU A 46 -8.91 -2.97 -8.92
C GLU A 46 -8.85 -3.34 -7.44
N ASP A 47 -8.76 -4.64 -7.15
CA ASP A 47 -8.65 -5.11 -5.76
C ASP A 47 -7.38 -4.60 -5.09
N SER A 48 -6.27 -4.56 -5.83
CA SER A 48 -5.00 -4.04 -5.32
C SER A 48 -5.13 -2.57 -4.93
N VAL A 49 -5.67 -1.76 -5.84
CA VAL A 49 -5.80 -0.32 -5.60
C VAL A 49 -6.71 -0.04 -4.42
N ASN A 50 -7.85 -0.73 -4.35
CA ASN A 50 -8.81 -0.55 -3.27
C ASN A 50 -8.21 -0.94 -1.91
N SER A 51 -7.47 -2.03 -1.87
CA SER A 51 -6.85 -2.51 -0.63
C SER A 51 -5.75 -1.56 -0.15
N ILE A 52 -4.93 -1.07 -1.06
CA ILE A 52 -3.89 -0.10 -0.72
C ILE A 52 -4.53 1.20 -0.22
N ALA A 53 -5.57 1.67 -0.91
CA ALA A 53 -6.29 2.88 -0.51
C ALA A 53 -6.84 2.76 0.91
N HIS A 54 -7.33 1.57 1.27
CA HIS A 54 -7.83 1.34 2.62
C HIS A 54 -6.72 1.46 3.66
N MET A 55 -5.51 1.05 3.31
CA MET A 55 -4.36 1.10 4.23
C MET A 55 -3.84 2.50 4.47
N ILE A 56 -4.26 3.49 3.67
CA ILE A 56 -3.84 4.87 3.87
C ILE A 56 -4.45 5.48 5.14
N ASP A 57 -5.44 4.81 5.71
CA ASP A 57 -6.06 5.20 6.98
C ASP A 57 -5.56 4.39 8.16
N ASN A 58 -4.53 3.59 7.98
CA ASN A 58 -3.98 2.72 9.01
C ASN A 58 -3.49 3.54 10.22
N PRO A 59 -3.73 3.08 11.45
CA PRO A 59 -3.25 3.80 12.65
C PRO A 59 -1.73 4.00 12.71
N ASP A 60 -0.97 3.10 12.09
CA ASP A 60 0.50 3.16 12.09
C ASP A 60 0.97 4.13 11.00
N THR A 61 1.70 5.18 11.39
CA THR A 61 2.21 6.18 10.44
C THR A 61 3.13 5.59 9.40
N LYS A 62 3.93 4.58 9.76
CA LYS A 62 4.82 3.92 8.79
C LYS A 62 4.02 3.25 7.68
N ILE A 63 2.91 2.61 8.04
CA ILE A 63 2.07 1.94 7.06
C ILE A 63 1.38 2.97 6.17
N ARG A 64 0.92 4.09 6.74
CA ARG A 64 0.32 5.16 5.93
C ARG A 64 1.31 5.70 4.90
N ILE A 65 2.58 5.86 5.29
CA ILE A 65 3.62 6.33 4.37
C ILE A 65 3.80 5.34 3.22
N GLU A 66 3.90 4.05 3.55
CA GLU A 66 4.10 3.02 2.53
C GLU A 66 2.88 2.88 1.62
N ALA A 67 1.68 3.03 2.18
CA ALA A 67 0.46 3.02 1.37
C ALA A 67 0.42 4.21 0.41
N ALA A 68 0.85 5.38 0.87
CA ALA A 68 0.92 6.57 0.02
C ALA A 68 1.90 6.35 -1.13
N LYS A 69 3.07 5.78 -0.84
CA LYS A 69 4.07 5.47 -1.88
C LYS A 69 3.50 4.50 -2.90
N ALA A 70 2.78 3.49 -2.43
CA ALA A 70 2.18 2.48 -3.29
C ALA A 70 1.15 3.10 -4.23
N LEU A 71 0.28 3.98 -3.71
CA LEU A 71 -0.70 4.68 -4.53
C LEU A 71 -0.02 5.60 -5.55
N GLY A 72 1.05 6.27 -5.13
CA GLY A 72 1.83 7.12 -6.03
C GLY A 72 2.46 6.32 -7.17
N SER A 73 2.94 5.13 -6.86
CA SER A 73 3.52 4.23 -7.86
C SER A 73 2.48 3.79 -8.89
N ILE A 74 1.24 3.57 -8.45
CA ILE A 74 0.13 3.24 -9.35
C ILE A 74 -0.18 4.42 -10.26
N GLY A 75 -0.27 5.62 -9.68
CA GLY A 75 -0.31 6.87 -10.44
C GLY A 75 -1.57 7.16 -11.25
N THR A 76 -2.63 6.39 -11.09
CA THR A 76 -3.90 6.64 -11.78
C THR A 76 -4.65 7.80 -11.10
N GLU A 77 -5.61 8.40 -11.82
CA GLU A 77 -6.45 9.45 -11.24
C GLU A 77 -7.23 8.93 -10.05
N TYR A 78 -7.65 7.69 -10.11
CA TYR A 78 -8.35 7.04 -9.00
C TYR A 78 -7.46 6.99 -7.74
N ALA A 79 -6.20 6.56 -7.90
CA ALA A 79 -5.25 6.52 -6.79
C ALA A 79 -4.97 7.92 -6.23
N LYS A 80 -4.84 8.91 -7.13
CA LYS A 80 -4.60 10.29 -6.73
C LYS A 80 -5.76 10.87 -5.91
N THR A 81 -6.98 10.48 -6.21
CA THR A 81 -8.16 10.92 -5.47
C THR A 81 -8.05 10.51 -4.00
N TYR A 82 -7.61 9.28 -3.73
CA TYR A 82 -7.43 8.82 -2.36
C TYR A 82 -6.31 9.59 -1.65
N LEU A 83 -5.22 9.87 -2.36
CA LEU A 83 -4.11 10.63 -1.80
C LEU A 83 -4.56 12.06 -1.42
N LEU A 84 -5.29 12.72 -2.30
CA LEU A 84 -5.79 14.08 -2.04
C LEU A 84 -6.75 14.10 -0.85
N HIS A 85 -7.64 13.12 -0.80
CA HIS A 85 -8.59 13.03 0.30
C HIS A 85 -7.86 12.86 1.63
N ARG A 86 -6.87 11.97 1.68
CA ARG A 86 -6.11 11.74 2.91
C ARG A 86 -5.26 12.94 3.28
N LEU A 87 -4.70 13.65 2.32
CA LEU A 87 -3.89 14.85 2.60
C LEU A 87 -4.66 15.85 3.44
N ASN A 88 -5.95 16.02 3.16
CA ASN A 88 -6.80 16.95 3.92
C ASN A 88 -7.08 16.46 5.34
N ALA A 89 -7.02 15.18 5.59
CA ALA A 89 -7.31 14.58 6.90
C ALA A 89 -6.07 14.25 7.70
N GLU A 90 -4.90 14.19 7.07
CA GLU A 90 -3.67 13.74 7.70
C GLU A 90 -3.14 14.77 8.69
N GLN A 91 -2.74 14.31 9.87
CA GLN A 91 -2.21 15.17 10.94
C GLN A 91 -0.69 15.09 11.05
N ASP A 92 -0.10 13.97 10.63
CA ASP A 92 1.34 13.74 10.76
C ASP A 92 2.10 14.37 9.60
N GLU A 93 3.11 15.19 9.89
CA GLU A 93 3.84 15.92 8.86
C GLU A 93 4.65 15.03 7.94
N THR A 94 5.22 13.94 8.46
CA THR A 94 5.98 12.99 7.62
C THR A 94 5.07 12.28 6.63
N VAL A 95 3.86 11.93 7.06
CA VAL A 95 2.87 11.32 6.18
C VAL A 95 2.40 12.31 5.13
N LYS A 96 2.15 13.57 5.53
CA LYS A 96 1.78 14.63 4.57
C LYS A 96 2.84 14.78 3.48
N THR A 97 4.11 14.78 3.88
CA THR A 97 5.22 14.90 2.93
C THR A 97 5.21 13.73 1.95
N ALA A 98 5.03 12.50 2.46
CA ALA A 98 4.96 11.32 1.62
C ALA A 98 3.79 11.39 0.61
N ILE A 99 2.63 11.88 1.06
CA ILE A 99 1.47 12.03 0.19
C ILE A 99 1.76 13.06 -0.90
N LYS A 100 2.35 14.21 -0.53
CA LYS A 100 2.68 15.26 -1.52
C LYS A 100 3.66 14.74 -2.56
N GLU A 101 4.66 13.99 -2.13
CA GLU A 101 5.62 13.37 -3.05
C GLU A 101 4.93 12.37 -3.97
N ALA A 102 4.01 11.59 -3.43
CA ALA A 102 3.26 10.59 -4.21
C ALA A 102 2.36 11.23 -5.26
N LEU A 103 1.90 12.46 -5.02
CA LEU A 103 1.04 13.19 -5.95
C LEU A 103 1.81 13.79 -7.15
N HIS A 104 3.12 13.85 -7.05
CA HIS A 104 3.94 14.30 -8.17
C HIS A 104 4.25 13.16 -9.10
#